data_70ae61147b9ad67c69e3ca18ca2682bb
#
_entry.id   70ae61147b9ad67c69e3ca18ca2682bb
#
_cell.length_a   1.000
_cell.length_b   1.000
_cell.length_c   1.000
_cell.angle_alpha   90.00
_cell.angle_beta   90.00
_cell.angle_gamma   90.00
#
_symmetry.space_group_name_H-M   'P 1'
#
loop_
_entity.id
_entity.type
_entity.pdbx_description
1 polymer ?
#
loop_
_entity_poly.entity_id
_entity_poly.type
_entity_poly.pdbx_seq_one_letter_code
_entity_poly.pdbx_strand_id
1 'polypeptide(L)'
;MGGERKKTGGGAMSAHSGGKRTKAAPRNKIWVAILALLTVLLLWSALRAEAVPAGQGIVPQAAYLDTSGPLYHYTDPTGDVIARTGVDVSSYQGDIDWNAVREAGAEFAIVRVGFRGYGTGAIVEDSRFLQNVQGAKAAGLEVGVYFYSQALTEAEAEEEALFTLERVQALGLTGPVAYDLEFYTADEARTDALTGQQATLNAAAFCQVLETAGLRSVVYMNGHWSGAMYDLDALADWPIWYAGYGQPPTLERGVLLW
;
A
#
# COMPACT_ATOMS: atom_id res chain seq x y z
N MET A 1 25.35 77.93 33.64
CA MET A 1 25.51 78.60 32.35
C MET A 1 24.66 77.86 31.38
N GLY A 2 23.53 78.30 31.09
CA GLY A 2 23.03 79.29 30.21
C GLY A 2 22.59 78.58 28.97
N GLY A 3 21.46 78.63 28.50
CA GLY A 3 20.34 79.53 28.29
C GLY A 3 19.63 79.00 27.10
N GLU A 4 18.42 78.98 27.18
CA GLU A 4 17.33 79.75 26.51
C GLU A 4 16.79 79.14 25.21
N ARG A 5 15.50 78.82 25.31
CA ARG A 5 14.29 79.38 24.71
C ARG A 5 14.23 79.48 23.15
N LYS A 6 13.17 78.99 22.58
CA LYS A 6 11.95 79.61 22.01
C LYS A 6 11.26 78.66 21.03
N LYS A 7 9.97 78.36 21.29
CA LYS A 7 8.72 78.82 20.63
C LYS A 7 8.74 78.83 19.11
N THR A 8 7.82 78.24 18.45
CA THR A 8 6.41 78.47 18.14
C THR A 8 6.00 77.72 16.85
N GLY A 9 4.73 77.40 16.82
CA GLY A 9 3.93 77.36 15.58
C GLY A 9 3.60 75.99 15.03
N GLY A 10 2.49 75.44 15.23
CA GLY A 10 1.21 75.65 14.61
C GLY A 10 1.10 75.01 13.28
N GLY A 11 0.34 73.89 13.13
CA GLY A 11 0.00 73.36 11.84
C GLY A 11 -0.69 72.00 11.96
N ALA A 12 -2.00 72.05 12.17
CA ALA A 12 -2.83 70.83 12.06
C ALA A 12 -2.91 70.41 10.61
N MET A 13 -2.48 69.22 10.31
CA MET A 13 -2.85 68.55 9.06
C MET A 13 -3.51 67.21 9.39
N SER A 14 -4.79 67.19 9.05
CA SER A 14 -5.70 66.07 9.01
C SER A 14 -5.12 64.92 8.18
N ALA A 15 -4.78 63.82 8.81
CA ALA A 15 -4.46 62.59 8.10
C ALA A 15 -5.74 61.77 7.91
N HIS A 16 -6.19 61.76 6.69
CA HIS A 16 -7.24 60.84 6.21
C HIS A 16 -6.71 59.41 6.26
N SER A 17 -7.17 58.60 7.22
CA SER A 17 -6.92 57.15 7.24
C SER A 17 -7.89 56.48 6.25
N GLY A 18 -7.38 56.22 5.07
CA GLY A 18 -8.06 55.35 4.06
C GLY A 18 -8.07 53.90 4.53
N GLY A 19 -9.06 53.49 5.29
CA GLY A 19 -9.32 52.13 5.62
C GLY A 19 -9.68 51.33 4.35
N LYS A 20 -8.78 50.46 3.90
CA LYS A 20 -9.08 49.47 2.88
C LYS A 20 -10.14 48.53 3.43
N ARG A 21 -11.39 48.73 3.04
CA ARG A 21 -12.46 47.72 3.24
C ARG A 21 -12.14 46.50 2.37
N THR A 22 -11.67 45.44 2.97
CA THR A 22 -11.66 44.11 2.32
C THR A 22 -13.11 43.72 2.09
N LYS A 23 -13.52 43.65 0.83
CA LYS A 23 -14.85 43.15 0.45
C LYS A 23 -14.87 41.66 0.81
N ALA A 24 -15.67 41.29 1.81
CA ALA A 24 -15.99 39.88 2.08
C ALA A 24 -16.61 39.27 0.81
N ALA A 25 -16.12 38.12 0.41
CA ALA A 25 -16.67 37.38 -0.72
C ALA A 25 -18.16 37.06 -0.42
N PRO A 26 -19.06 37.21 -1.40
CA PRO A 26 -20.47 36.98 -1.19
C PRO A 26 -20.72 35.53 -0.72
N ARG A 27 -21.45 35.38 0.38
CA ARG A 27 -21.76 34.08 1.03
C ARG A 27 -22.23 33.02 0.03
N ASN A 28 -22.88 33.40 -1.07
CA ASN A 28 -23.34 32.50 -2.12
C ASN A 28 -22.20 31.78 -2.85
N LYS A 29 -21.02 32.40 -3.01
CA LYS A 29 -19.87 31.76 -3.68
C LYS A 29 -19.23 30.69 -2.82
N ILE A 30 -19.30 30.82 -1.49
CA ILE A 30 -18.78 29.80 -0.55
C ILE A 30 -19.66 28.54 -0.61
N TRP A 31 -20.98 28.72 -0.62
CA TRP A 31 -21.91 27.58 -0.72
C TRP A 31 -21.83 26.85 -2.06
N VAL A 32 -21.62 27.57 -3.17
CA VAL A 32 -21.40 26.98 -4.48
C VAL A 32 -20.08 26.19 -4.51
N ALA A 33 -19.02 26.68 -3.89
CA ALA A 33 -17.75 25.96 -3.80
C ALA A 33 -17.86 24.69 -2.93
N ILE A 34 -18.59 24.76 -1.82
CA ILE A 34 -18.83 23.60 -0.94
C ILE A 34 -19.68 22.54 -1.66
N LEU A 35 -20.74 22.96 -2.36
CA LEU A 35 -21.55 22.05 -3.17
C LEU A 35 -20.76 21.40 -4.32
N ALA A 36 -19.90 22.17 -4.98
CA ALA A 36 -19.01 21.64 -6.03
C ALA A 36 -17.99 20.64 -5.46
N LEU A 37 -17.44 20.90 -4.25
CA LEU A 37 -16.53 19.98 -3.58
C LEU A 37 -17.24 18.68 -3.16
N LEU A 38 -18.46 18.79 -2.64
CA LEU A 38 -19.29 17.64 -2.25
C LEU A 38 -19.73 16.82 -3.47
N THR A 39 -20.05 17.46 -4.61
CA THR A 39 -20.36 16.74 -5.86
C THR A 39 -19.12 16.07 -6.46
N VAL A 40 -17.94 16.67 -6.36
CA VAL A 40 -16.68 16.05 -6.77
C VAL A 40 -16.34 14.86 -5.87
N LEU A 41 -16.55 14.97 -4.55
CA LEU A 41 -16.34 13.88 -3.61
C LEU A 41 -17.35 12.73 -3.83
N LEU A 42 -18.62 13.04 -4.12
CA LEU A 42 -19.64 12.05 -4.44
C LEU A 42 -19.41 11.40 -5.81
N LEU A 43 -18.97 12.14 -6.81
CA LEU A 43 -18.54 11.59 -8.12
C LEU A 43 -17.26 10.76 -7.99
N TRP A 44 -16.33 11.17 -7.10
CA TRP A 44 -15.12 10.40 -6.83
C TRP A 44 -15.42 9.09 -6.09
N SER A 45 -16.40 9.09 -5.19
CA SER A 45 -16.88 7.87 -4.53
C SER A 45 -17.68 6.96 -5.48
N ALA A 46 -18.32 7.51 -6.49
CA ALA A 46 -19.06 6.75 -7.52
C ALA A 46 -18.16 6.25 -8.67
N LEU A 47 -17.00 6.92 -8.90
CA LEU A 47 -15.95 6.51 -9.84
C LEU A 47 -14.88 5.61 -9.19
N ARG A 48 -15.00 5.32 -7.89
CA ARG A 48 -14.25 4.18 -7.35
C ARG A 48 -14.75 2.97 -8.12
N ALA A 49 -13.88 2.48 -9.01
CA ALA A 49 -14.08 1.21 -9.67
C ALA A 49 -14.74 0.27 -8.67
N GLU A 50 -15.78 -0.43 -9.12
CA GLU A 50 -16.42 -1.46 -8.32
C GLU A 50 -15.30 -2.27 -7.67
N ALA A 51 -15.09 -2.05 -6.38
CA ALA A 51 -14.21 -2.89 -5.61
C ALA A 51 -14.75 -4.29 -5.84
N VAL A 52 -13.96 -5.15 -6.47
CA VAL A 52 -14.28 -6.56 -6.53
C VAL A 52 -14.58 -6.93 -5.09
N PRO A 53 -15.81 -7.32 -4.75
CA PRO A 53 -16.16 -7.56 -3.37
C PRO A 53 -15.14 -8.54 -2.81
N ALA A 54 -14.59 -8.22 -1.64
CA ALA A 54 -13.76 -9.13 -0.88
C ALA A 54 -14.58 -10.41 -0.73
N GLY A 55 -14.24 -11.45 -1.45
CA GLY A 55 -15.02 -12.70 -1.45
C GLY A 55 -15.17 -13.39 -2.81
N GLN A 56 -14.69 -12.81 -3.92
CA GLN A 56 -14.72 -13.47 -5.23
C GLN A 56 -13.34 -13.79 -5.81
N GLY A 57 -12.41 -14.21 -4.96
CA GLY A 57 -11.32 -15.05 -5.42
C GLY A 57 -11.77 -16.49 -5.26
N ILE A 58 -12.51 -17.03 -6.23
CA ILE A 58 -12.87 -18.44 -6.22
C ILE A 58 -11.64 -19.18 -6.73
N VAL A 59 -10.92 -19.87 -5.84
CA VAL A 59 -10.13 -21.01 -6.31
C VAL A 59 -11.18 -22.08 -6.62
N PRO A 60 -11.36 -22.48 -7.87
CA PRO A 60 -12.31 -23.52 -8.21
C PRO A 60 -11.98 -24.77 -7.40
N GLN A 61 -12.98 -25.41 -6.83
CA GLN A 61 -12.85 -26.61 -5.98
C GLN A 61 -12.23 -27.82 -6.73
N ALA A 62 -11.86 -27.66 -8.00
CA ALA A 62 -11.25 -28.65 -8.87
C ALA A 62 -10.08 -28.06 -9.70
N ALA A 63 -9.29 -27.15 -9.12
CA ALA A 63 -8.08 -26.66 -9.77
C ALA A 63 -6.93 -27.67 -9.58
N TYR A 64 -6.14 -27.88 -10.64
CA TYR A 64 -4.94 -28.69 -10.59
C TYR A 64 -3.71 -27.80 -10.74
N LEU A 65 -2.70 -28.07 -9.91
CA LEU A 65 -1.42 -27.40 -10.03
C LEU A 65 -0.55 -28.12 -11.06
N ASP A 66 -0.30 -27.48 -12.19
CA ASP A 66 0.68 -27.94 -13.17
C ASP A 66 2.06 -27.39 -12.81
N THR A 67 2.98 -28.29 -12.51
CA THR A 67 4.38 -28.00 -12.14
C THR A 67 5.36 -28.49 -13.20
N SER A 68 4.90 -28.83 -14.38
CA SER A 68 5.74 -29.41 -15.46
C SER A 68 6.66 -28.37 -16.11
N GLY A 69 6.35 -27.09 -15.99
CA GLY A 69 7.11 -25.97 -16.54
C GLY A 69 8.00 -25.28 -15.51
N PRO A 70 8.72 -24.23 -15.93
CA PRO A 70 9.54 -23.41 -15.04
C PRO A 70 8.72 -22.57 -14.07
N LEU A 71 7.45 -22.33 -14.37
CA LEU A 71 6.48 -21.67 -13.50
C LEU A 71 5.29 -22.60 -13.28
N TYR A 72 4.63 -22.43 -12.14
CA TYR A 72 3.45 -23.20 -11.78
C TYR A 72 2.20 -22.53 -12.35
N HIS A 73 1.30 -23.34 -12.90
CA HIS A 73 0.03 -22.87 -13.45
C HIS A 73 -1.13 -23.62 -12.80
N TYR A 74 -2.20 -22.89 -12.51
CA TYR A 74 -3.45 -23.52 -12.12
C TYR A 74 -4.30 -23.77 -13.36
N THR A 75 -4.71 -25.02 -13.53
CA THR A 75 -5.56 -25.45 -14.63
C THR A 75 -6.88 -25.98 -14.09
N ASP A 76 -7.92 -25.89 -14.90
CA ASP A 76 -9.18 -26.58 -14.67
C ASP A 76 -9.06 -28.08 -15.04
N PRO A 77 -10.11 -28.89 -14.82
CA PRO A 77 -10.10 -30.32 -15.19
C PRO A 77 -9.91 -30.59 -16.67
N THR A 78 -10.08 -29.60 -17.56
CA THR A 78 -9.84 -29.73 -19.00
C THR A 78 -8.42 -29.39 -19.41
N GLY A 79 -7.63 -28.84 -18.47
CA GLY A 79 -6.23 -28.44 -18.69
C GLY A 79 -6.09 -26.96 -19.09
N ASP A 80 -7.17 -26.19 -19.10
CA ASP A 80 -7.11 -24.77 -19.39
C ASP A 80 -6.57 -23.98 -18.17
N VAL A 81 -5.62 -23.05 -18.41
CA VAL A 81 -5.06 -22.18 -17.36
C VAL A 81 -6.13 -21.22 -16.86
N ILE A 82 -6.42 -21.25 -15.57
CA ILE A 82 -7.52 -20.48 -14.93
C ILE A 82 -7.02 -19.36 -14.01
N ALA A 83 -5.71 -19.23 -13.84
CA ALA A 83 -5.10 -18.18 -13.03
C ALA A 83 -3.91 -17.55 -13.75
N ARG A 84 -3.69 -16.26 -13.52
CA ARG A 84 -2.48 -15.59 -13.99
C ARG A 84 -1.30 -16.06 -13.15
N THR A 85 -0.17 -16.23 -13.80
CA THR A 85 1.08 -16.64 -13.15
C THR A 85 2.02 -15.47 -13.00
N GLY A 86 2.67 -15.37 -11.85
CA GLY A 86 3.65 -14.33 -11.57
C GLY A 86 4.76 -14.82 -10.67
N VAL A 87 5.64 -13.90 -10.31
CA VAL A 87 6.75 -14.15 -9.40
C VAL A 87 6.75 -13.11 -8.28
N ASP A 88 7.17 -13.48 -7.09
CA ASP A 88 7.56 -12.55 -6.04
C ASP A 88 9.08 -12.53 -5.90
N VAL A 89 9.64 -11.34 -5.71
CA VAL A 89 11.09 -11.15 -5.73
C VAL A 89 11.56 -10.06 -4.76
N SER A 90 12.81 -10.21 -4.35
CA SER A 90 13.53 -9.24 -3.54
C SER A 90 14.99 -9.18 -3.98
N SER A 91 15.85 -8.55 -3.19
CA SER A 91 17.31 -8.59 -3.38
C SER A 91 17.91 -10.00 -3.30
N TYR A 92 17.20 -10.95 -2.68
CA TYR A 92 17.68 -12.34 -2.54
C TYR A 92 17.79 -13.08 -3.87
N GLN A 93 16.99 -12.72 -4.88
CA GLN A 93 17.04 -13.33 -6.21
C GLN A 93 18.24 -12.84 -7.05
N GLY A 94 18.95 -11.81 -6.58
CA GLY A 94 20.10 -11.27 -7.30
C GLY A 94 19.73 -10.55 -8.59
N ASP A 95 20.51 -10.74 -9.65
CA ASP A 95 20.21 -10.19 -10.97
C ASP A 95 19.23 -11.10 -11.70
N ILE A 96 18.13 -10.52 -12.17
CA ILE A 96 17.03 -11.23 -12.80
C ILE A 96 17.00 -10.90 -14.29
N ASP A 97 16.98 -11.93 -15.15
CA ASP A 97 16.61 -11.79 -16.55
C ASP A 97 15.09 -11.71 -16.70
N TRP A 98 14.56 -10.49 -16.68
CA TRP A 98 13.13 -10.24 -16.75
C TRP A 98 12.50 -10.66 -18.08
N ASN A 99 13.28 -10.68 -19.18
CA ASN A 99 12.79 -11.20 -20.45
C ASN A 99 12.59 -12.70 -20.36
N ALA A 100 13.53 -13.44 -19.80
CA ALA A 100 13.38 -14.87 -19.57
C ALA A 100 12.20 -15.19 -18.64
N VAL A 101 11.97 -14.36 -17.58
CA VAL A 101 10.79 -14.50 -16.70
C VAL A 101 9.49 -14.33 -17.50
N ARG A 102 9.43 -13.31 -18.37
CA ARG A 102 8.26 -13.07 -19.22
C ARG A 102 8.05 -14.20 -20.25
N GLU A 103 9.11 -14.66 -20.89
CA GLU A 103 9.09 -15.76 -21.84
C GLU A 103 8.65 -17.09 -21.19
N ALA A 104 8.98 -17.28 -19.92
CA ALA A 104 8.52 -18.43 -19.13
C ALA A 104 7.00 -18.41 -18.84
N GLY A 105 6.31 -17.30 -19.13
CA GLY A 105 4.86 -17.17 -18.98
C GLY A 105 4.41 -16.31 -17.81
N ALA A 106 5.32 -15.64 -17.08
CA ALA A 106 4.93 -14.71 -16.03
C ALA A 106 4.18 -13.51 -16.63
N GLU A 107 3.15 -13.07 -15.94
CA GLU A 107 2.33 -11.92 -16.31
C GLU A 107 2.48 -10.75 -15.34
N PHE A 108 2.90 -11.02 -14.11
CA PHE A 108 3.11 -10.00 -13.07
C PHE A 108 4.31 -10.34 -12.19
N ALA A 109 4.76 -9.33 -11.44
CA ALA A 109 5.76 -9.48 -10.40
C ALA A 109 5.31 -8.73 -9.14
N ILE A 110 5.54 -9.33 -7.97
CA ILE A 110 5.36 -8.67 -6.66
C ILE A 110 6.74 -8.41 -6.08
N VAL A 111 7.16 -7.15 -6.06
CA VAL A 111 8.54 -6.76 -5.75
C VAL A 111 8.63 -6.21 -4.33
N ARG A 112 9.60 -6.68 -3.54
CA ARG A 112 9.82 -6.12 -2.21
C ARG A 112 10.26 -4.68 -2.27
N VAL A 113 9.48 -3.78 -1.66
CA VAL A 113 9.86 -2.36 -1.52
C VAL A 113 10.97 -2.19 -0.50
N GLY A 114 10.82 -2.87 0.63
CA GLY A 114 11.72 -2.75 1.76
C GLY A 114 11.26 -3.64 2.91
N PHE A 115 11.89 -3.45 4.03
CA PHE A 115 11.62 -4.22 5.24
C PHE A 115 11.92 -3.39 6.48
N ARG A 116 11.30 -3.74 7.60
CA ARG A 116 11.75 -3.29 8.92
C ARG A 116 12.69 -4.34 9.51
N GLY A 117 13.86 -3.91 9.95
CA GLY A 117 14.87 -4.82 10.51
C GLY A 117 14.39 -5.49 11.79
N TYR A 118 14.43 -6.81 11.85
CA TYR A 118 13.94 -7.62 12.98
C TYR A 118 14.66 -7.34 14.30
N GLY A 119 15.93 -6.91 14.26
CA GLY A 119 16.68 -6.55 15.46
C GLY A 119 16.71 -5.05 15.73
N THR A 120 16.80 -4.22 14.70
CA THR A 120 17.00 -2.77 14.84
C THR A 120 15.71 -1.97 14.82
N GLY A 121 14.64 -2.50 14.20
CA GLY A 121 13.40 -1.77 13.94
C GLY A 121 13.51 -0.65 12.90
N ALA A 122 14.67 -0.50 12.25
CA ALA A 122 14.85 0.50 11.20
C ALA A 122 14.20 0.04 9.89
N ILE A 123 13.54 0.97 9.19
CA ILE A 123 13.07 0.73 7.82
C ILE A 123 14.26 0.82 6.86
N VAL A 124 14.36 -0.19 6.00
CA VAL A 124 15.41 -0.30 4.97
C VAL A 124 14.77 -0.60 3.63
N GLU A 125 15.11 0.19 2.61
CA GLU A 125 14.70 -0.10 1.24
C GLU A 125 15.40 -1.35 0.72
N ASP A 126 14.69 -2.19 -0.03
CA ASP A 126 15.32 -3.33 -0.69
C ASP A 126 16.32 -2.83 -1.74
N SER A 127 17.56 -3.28 -1.65
CA SER A 127 18.66 -2.78 -2.46
C SER A 127 18.49 -2.97 -3.97
N ARG A 128 17.55 -3.82 -4.37
CA ARG A 128 17.21 -4.09 -5.78
C ARG A 128 15.80 -3.66 -6.16
N PHE A 129 15.09 -2.97 -5.26
CA PHE A 129 13.71 -2.56 -5.50
C PHE A 129 13.54 -1.83 -6.83
N LEU A 130 14.27 -0.74 -7.02
CA LEU A 130 14.17 0.08 -8.23
C LEU A 130 14.55 -0.71 -9.49
N GLN A 131 15.65 -1.50 -9.42
CA GLN A 131 16.10 -2.32 -10.53
C GLN A 131 15.06 -3.37 -10.93
N ASN A 132 14.47 -4.06 -9.95
CA ASN A 132 13.46 -5.08 -10.19
C ASN A 132 12.18 -4.49 -10.78
N VAL A 133 11.69 -3.36 -10.23
CA VAL A 133 10.51 -2.67 -10.78
C VAL A 133 10.74 -2.23 -12.22
N GLN A 134 11.89 -1.63 -12.52
CA GLN A 134 12.21 -1.17 -13.87
C GLN A 134 12.35 -2.33 -14.85
N GLY A 135 13.03 -3.40 -14.44
CA GLY A 135 13.20 -4.60 -15.26
C GLY A 135 11.89 -5.31 -15.57
N ALA A 136 11.04 -5.53 -14.56
CA ALA A 136 9.73 -6.14 -14.73
C ALA A 136 8.83 -5.30 -15.66
N LYS A 137 8.76 -3.97 -15.45
CA LYS A 137 7.99 -3.06 -16.34
C LYS A 137 8.53 -3.06 -17.76
N ALA A 138 9.85 -3.06 -17.96
CA ALA A 138 10.46 -3.10 -19.29
C ALA A 138 10.16 -4.39 -20.03
N ALA A 139 10.05 -5.52 -19.32
CA ALA A 139 9.62 -6.81 -19.88
C ALA A 139 8.09 -6.92 -20.09
N GLY A 140 7.32 -5.89 -19.74
CA GLY A 140 5.87 -5.85 -19.92
C GLY A 140 5.08 -6.62 -18.86
N LEU A 141 5.66 -6.86 -17.68
CA LEU A 141 4.97 -7.42 -16.54
C LEU A 141 4.19 -6.33 -15.79
N GLU A 142 3.03 -6.69 -15.24
CA GLU A 142 2.37 -5.87 -14.21
C GLU A 142 3.16 -5.95 -12.91
N VAL A 143 3.28 -4.82 -12.20
CA VAL A 143 4.08 -4.76 -10.97
C VAL A 143 3.21 -4.37 -9.80
N GLY A 144 3.11 -5.30 -8.84
CA GLY A 144 2.72 -5.05 -7.47
C GLY A 144 3.95 -5.03 -6.55
N VAL A 145 3.74 -4.73 -5.28
CA VAL A 145 4.83 -4.66 -4.31
C VAL A 145 4.44 -5.27 -2.97
N TYR A 146 5.43 -5.60 -2.15
CA TYR A 146 5.21 -5.95 -0.75
C TYR A 146 6.23 -5.28 0.17
N PHE A 147 5.83 -5.06 1.41
CA PHE A 147 6.70 -4.61 2.47
C PHE A 147 6.81 -5.70 3.56
N TYR A 148 8.04 -6.16 3.84
CA TYR A 148 8.30 -7.14 4.89
C TYR A 148 8.30 -6.45 6.25
N SER A 149 7.21 -6.62 6.98
CA SER A 149 6.93 -5.91 8.22
C SER A 149 7.52 -6.61 9.44
N GLN A 150 7.98 -5.79 10.36
CA GLN A 150 8.30 -6.18 11.74
C GLN A 150 7.73 -5.13 12.70
N ALA A 151 6.58 -4.55 12.38
CA ALA A 151 5.92 -3.54 13.19
C ALA A 151 5.42 -4.14 14.51
N LEU A 152 5.68 -3.44 15.62
CA LEU A 152 5.17 -3.79 16.94
C LEU A 152 3.89 -3.05 17.30
N THR A 153 3.61 -1.94 16.60
CA THR A 153 2.47 -1.05 16.84
C THR A 153 1.85 -0.60 15.53
N GLU A 154 0.61 -0.16 15.59
CA GLU A 154 -0.10 0.46 14.47
C GLU A 154 0.68 1.65 13.89
N ALA A 155 1.26 2.50 14.74
CA ALA A 155 2.06 3.64 14.29
C ALA A 155 3.30 3.22 13.48
N GLU A 156 3.96 2.11 13.83
CA GLU A 156 5.06 1.56 13.04
C GLU A 156 4.55 0.99 11.70
N ALA A 157 3.39 0.35 11.69
CA ALA A 157 2.78 -0.17 10.48
C ALA A 157 2.33 0.98 9.53
N GLU A 158 1.81 2.09 10.07
CA GLU A 158 1.52 3.30 9.31
C GLU A 158 2.80 3.91 8.70
N GLU A 159 3.92 3.93 9.45
CA GLU A 159 5.21 4.38 8.96
C GLU A 159 5.70 3.53 7.78
N GLU A 160 5.57 2.19 7.87
CA GLU A 160 5.88 1.25 6.79
C GLU A 160 5.00 1.49 5.56
N ALA A 161 3.72 1.75 5.78
CA ALA A 161 2.77 2.04 4.70
C ALA A 161 3.10 3.37 4.00
N LEU A 162 3.43 4.42 4.73
CA LEU A 162 3.82 5.72 4.17
C LEU A 162 5.13 5.62 3.38
N PHE A 163 6.11 4.88 3.91
CA PHE A 163 7.35 4.59 3.19
C PHE A 163 7.08 3.87 1.86
N THR A 164 6.18 2.89 1.86
CA THR A 164 5.77 2.16 0.67
C THR A 164 5.02 3.03 -0.32
N LEU A 165 4.07 3.83 0.17
CA LEU A 165 3.23 4.74 -0.62
C LEU A 165 4.07 5.74 -1.42
N GLU A 166 5.06 6.36 -0.78
CA GLU A 166 5.97 7.31 -1.45
C GLU A 166 6.64 6.68 -2.68
N ARG A 167 7.11 5.45 -2.55
CA ARG A 167 7.84 4.73 -3.61
C ARG A 167 6.92 4.25 -4.73
N VAL A 168 5.77 3.74 -4.36
CA VAL A 168 4.74 3.30 -5.31
C VAL A 168 4.27 4.48 -6.17
N GLN A 169 4.00 5.63 -5.55
CA GLN A 169 3.59 6.84 -6.24
C GLN A 169 4.69 7.40 -7.14
N ALA A 170 5.94 7.45 -6.65
CA ALA A 170 7.08 7.95 -7.43
C ALA A 170 7.32 7.15 -8.72
N LEU A 171 7.00 5.85 -8.71
CA LEU A 171 7.18 4.94 -9.86
C LEU A 171 5.89 4.73 -10.68
N GLY A 172 4.78 5.35 -10.28
CA GLY A 172 3.47 5.21 -10.93
C GLY A 172 3.00 3.76 -10.97
N LEU A 173 3.16 3.01 -9.87
CA LEU A 173 2.70 1.63 -9.76
C LEU A 173 1.21 1.61 -9.39
N THR A 174 0.47 0.69 -10.00
CA THR A 174 -0.97 0.53 -9.80
C THR A 174 -1.37 -0.88 -9.38
N GLY A 175 -0.39 -1.79 -9.31
CA GLY A 175 -0.60 -3.15 -8.82
C GLY A 175 -0.87 -3.20 -7.32
N PRO A 176 -1.19 -4.38 -6.79
CA PRO A 176 -1.48 -4.55 -5.37
C PRO A 176 -0.26 -4.26 -4.49
N VAL A 177 -0.52 -3.82 -3.27
CA VAL A 177 0.49 -3.58 -2.24
C VAL A 177 0.23 -4.52 -1.07
N ALA A 178 1.15 -5.43 -0.79
CA ALA A 178 0.98 -6.43 0.25
C ALA A 178 1.68 -6.03 1.56
N TYR A 179 0.96 -6.21 2.66
CA TYR A 179 1.51 -6.26 4.01
C TYR A 179 1.98 -7.69 4.28
N ASP A 180 3.28 -7.86 4.51
CA ASP A 180 3.91 -9.16 4.69
C ASP A 180 4.56 -9.23 6.08
N LEU A 181 3.86 -9.88 7.02
CA LEU A 181 4.38 -10.16 8.35
C LEU A 181 4.63 -11.65 8.49
N GLU A 182 5.89 -11.99 8.70
CA GLU A 182 6.31 -13.35 8.98
C GLU A 182 7.12 -13.42 10.27
N PHE A 183 6.97 -14.49 11.04
CA PHE A 183 7.82 -14.71 12.20
C PHE A 183 9.19 -15.25 11.76
N TYR A 184 10.21 -14.57 12.18
CA TYR A 184 11.57 -14.99 11.93
C TYR A 184 11.98 -16.04 12.96
N THR A 185 12.17 -17.29 12.53
CA THR A 185 12.37 -18.43 13.46
C THR A 185 13.84 -18.77 13.69
N ALA A 186 14.77 -18.14 12.98
CA ALA A 186 16.18 -18.48 13.04
C ALA A 186 16.96 -17.72 14.14
N ASP A 187 16.39 -16.63 14.65
CA ASP A 187 17.03 -15.75 15.63
C ASP A 187 15.97 -15.01 16.44
N GLU A 188 16.34 -14.31 17.50
CA GLU A 188 15.41 -13.48 18.28
C GLU A 188 14.95 -12.27 17.42
N ALA A 189 13.64 -12.22 17.14
CA ALA A 189 13.03 -11.13 16.43
C ALA A 189 12.21 -10.23 17.36
N ARG A 190 12.14 -8.95 17.04
CA ARG A 190 11.34 -7.98 17.80
C ARG A 190 9.86 -8.35 17.87
N THR A 191 9.36 -9.11 16.90
CA THR A 191 7.97 -9.55 16.79
C THR A 191 7.66 -10.87 17.50
N ASP A 192 8.61 -11.52 18.15
CA ASP A 192 8.40 -12.83 18.81
C ASP A 192 7.32 -12.81 19.89
N ALA A 193 7.15 -11.66 20.56
CA ALA A 193 6.11 -11.46 21.56
C ALA A 193 4.84 -10.78 21.02
N LEU A 194 4.75 -10.58 19.69
CA LEU A 194 3.62 -9.92 19.08
C LEU A 194 2.37 -10.79 19.19
N THR A 195 1.30 -10.23 19.75
CA THR A 195 0.02 -10.96 19.86
C THR A 195 -0.73 -10.95 18.53
N GLY A 196 -1.58 -11.95 18.29
CA GLY A 196 -2.42 -11.99 17.09
C GLY A 196 -3.34 -10.78 16.98
N GLN A 197 -3.84 -10.26 18.09
CA GLN A 197 -4.62 -9.01 18.10
C GLN A 197 -3.79 -7.83 17.57
N GLN A 198 -2.55 -7.66 18.07
CA GLN A 198 -1.72 -6.55 17.61
C GLN A 198 -1.26 -6.74 16.16
N ALA A 199 -0.96 -7.97 15.74
CA ALA A 199 -0.65 -8.28 14.35
C ALA A 199 -1.82 -7.88 13.41
N THR A 200 -3.06 -8.19 13.83
CA THR A 200 -4.28 -7.79 13.10
C THR A 200 -4.41 -6.27 12.99
N LEU A 201 -4.23 -5.56 14.10
CA LEU A 201 -4.30 -4.09 14.12
C LEU A 201 -3.21 -3.45 13.24
N ASN A 202 -2.00 -4.00 13.28
CA ASN A 202 -0.90 -3.51 12.44
C ASN A 202 -1.20 -3.71 10.94
N ALA A 203 -1.68 -4.89 10.55
CA ALA A 203 -2.08 -5.16 9.17
C ALA A 203 -3.19 -4.21 8.69
N ALA A 204 -4.21 -4.00 9.53
CA ALA A 204 -5.30 -3.07 9.24
C ALA A 204 -4.79 -1.62 9.09
N ALA A 205 -3.91 -1.15 9.98
CA ALA A 205 -3.34 0.19 9.92
C ALA A 205 -2.54 0.41 8.63
N PHE A 206 -1.69 -0.54 8.26
CA PHE A 206 -0.94 -0.50 7.00
C PHE A 206 -1.87 -0.41 5.78
N CYS A 207 -2.83 -1.32 5.70
CA CYS A 207 -3.76 -1.38 4.58
C CYS A 207 -4.62 -0.12 4.47
N GLN A 208 -5.11 0.42 5.59
CA GLN A 208 -5.95 1.62 5.62
C GLN A 208 -5.24 2.86 5.07
N VAL A 209 -3.94 3.04 5.35
CA VAL A 209 -3.14 4.15 4.80
C VAL A 209 -3.10 4.07 3.27
N LEU A 210 -2.83 2.88 2.73
CA LEU A 210 -2.71 2.68 1.28
C LEU A 210 -4.05 2.81 0.56
N GLU A 211 -5.13 2.29 1.13
CA GLU A 211 -6.47 2.42 0.55
C GLU A 211 -6.97 3.87 0.56
N THR A 212 -6.65 4.62 1.62
CA THR A 212 -6.95 6.05 1.67
C THR A 212 -6.27 6.80 0.52
N ALA A 213 -5.10 6.32 0.07
CA ALA A 213 -4.38 6.83 -1.09
C ALA A 213 -4.87 6.25 -2.44
N GLY A 214 -5.89 5.38 -2.44
CA GLY A 214 -6.49 4.77 -3.63
C GLY A 214 -5.74 3.54 -4.17
N LEU A 215 -4.85 2.96 -3.39
CA LEU A 215 -4.13 1.72 -3.74
C LEU A 215 -4.88 0.50 -3.21
N ARG A 216 -4.75 -0.62 -3.92
CA ARG A 216 -5.31 -1.90 -3.48
C ARG A 216 -4.35 -2.58 -2.51
N SER A 217 -4.80 -2.79 -1.28
CA SER A 217 -4.03 -3.49 -0.26
C SER A 217 -4.35 -4.98 -0.20
N VAL A 218 -3.36 -5.77 0.23
CA VAL A 218 -3.44 -7.24 0.36
C VAL A 218 -2.71 -7.63 1.65
N VAL A 219 -3.22 -8.62 2.38
CA VAL A 219 -2.55 -9.17 3.55
C VAL A 219 -1.96 -10.53 3.23
N TYR A 220 -0.62 -10.66 3.37
CA TYR A 220 0.05 -11.94 3.23
C TYR A 220 -0.23 -12.84 4.43
N MET A 221 -0.48 -14.11 4.16
CA MET A 221 -0.56 -15.15 5.18
C MET A 221 -0.27 -16.53 4.60
N ASN A 222 0.17 -17.43 5.44
CA ASN A 222 0.34 -18.83 5.08
C ASN A 222 -0.57 -19.73 5.90
N GLY A 223 -0.76 -20.99 5.48
CA GLY A 223 -1.68 -21.93 6.11
C GLY A 223 -1.36 -22.26 7.56
N HIS A 224 -0.12 -22.07 7.99
CA HIS A 224 0.32 -22.32 9.37
C HIS A 224 -0.11 -21.19 10.32
N TRP A 225 -0.30 -19.99 9.83
CA TRP A 225 -0.38 -18.77 10.63
C TRP A 225 -1.73 -18.06 10.53
N SER A 226 -2.49 -18.34 9.45
CA SER A 226 -3.71 -17.60 9.16
C SER A 226 -4.77 -17.65 10.27
N GLY A 227 -4.89 -18.78 10.95
CA GLY A 227 -5.85 -18.93 12.06
C GLY A 227 -5.30 -18.62 13.44
N ALA A 228 -3.95 -18.61 13.61
CA ALA A 228 -3.30 -18.39 14.89
C ALA A 228 -2.83 -16.94 15.08
N MET A 229 -2.59 -16.21 13.97
CA MET A 229 -2.00 -14.88 14.00
C MET A 229 -3.01 -13.77 13.78
N TYR A 230 -3.97 -13.94 12.86
CA TYR A 230 -4.89 -12.88 12.49
C TYR A 230 -6.33 -13.17 12.90
N ASP A 231 -7.02 -12.14 13.36
CA ASP A 231 -8.48 -12.10 13.36
C ASP A 231 -8.94 -11.84 11.92
N LEU A 232 -9.33 -12.92 11.24
CA LEU A 232 -9.71 -12.85 9.84
C LEU A 232 -11.00 -12.04 9.60
N ASP A 233 -11.91 -11.98 10.58
CA ASP A 233 -13.12 -11.18 10.47
C ASP A 233 -12.81 -9.69 10.54
N ALA A 234 -11.85 -9.31 11.38
CA ALA A 234 -11.38 -7.92 11.45
C ALA A 234 -10.62 -7.47 10.18
N LEU A 235 -10.08 -8.40 9.40
CA LEU A 235 -9.41 -8.14 8.12
C LEU A 235 -10.31 -8.42 6.91
N ALA A 236 -11.64 -8.49 7.09
CA ALA A 236 -12.58 -8.90 6.05
C ALA A 236 -12.55 -8.02 4.79
N ASP A 237 -12.21 -6.76 4.92
CA ASP A 237 -12.21 -5.79 3.83
C ASP A 237 -11.01 -5.96 2.89
N TRP A 238 -9.96 -6.66 3.32
CA TRP A 238 -8.75 -6.84 2.52
C TRP A 238 -8.60 -8.26 1.99
N PRO A 239 -8.31 -8.41 0.69
CA PRO A 239 -8.01 -9.72 0.10
C PRO A 239 -6.69 -10.26 0.62
N ILE A 240 -6.50 -11.57 0.42
CA ILE A 240 -5.36 -12.31 0.95
C ILE A 240 -4.37 -12.64 -0.18
N TRP A 241 -3.08 -12.54 0.13
CA TRP A 241 -2.02 -13.25 -0.54
C TRP A 241 -1.70 -14.51 0.28
N TYR A 242 -2.12 -15.67 -0.22
CA TYR A 242 -1.98 -16.93 0.49
C TYR A 242 -0.77 -17.71 0.03
N ALA A 243 0.19 -17.97 0.92
CA ALA A 243 1.31 -18.86 0.65
C ALA A 243 0.95 -20.31 0.99
N GLY A 244 0.65 -21.06 -0.06
CA GLY A 244 0.37 -22.49 0.03
C GLY A 244 1.25 -23.25 -0.97
N TYR A 245 2.36 -23.78 -0.52
CA TYR A 245 3.33 -24.48 -1.35
C TYR A 245 2.78 -25.83 -1.83
N GLY A 246 2.29 -25.86 -3.07
CA GLY A 246 1.78 -27.07 -3.72
C GLY A 246 0.41 -27.55 -3.20
N GLN A 247 -0.28 -26.75 -2.41
CA GLN A 247 -1.63 -27.03 -1.91
C GLN A 247 -2.53 -25.82 -2.13
N PRO A 248 -3.76 -26.01 -2.65
CA PRO A 248 -4.70 -24.90 -2.81
C PRO A 248 -5.04 -24.26 -1.47
N PRO A 249 -5.42 -22.98 -1.48
CA PRO A 249 -5.89 -22.32 -0.27
C PRO A 249 -7.07 -23.05 0.34
N THR A 250 -7.00 -23.26 1.65
CA THR A 250 -8.09 -23.88 2.43
C THR A 250 -9.00 -22.82 3.08
N LEU A 251 -8.76 -21.54 2.78
CA LEU A 251 -9.52 -20.42 3.35
C LEU A 251 -10.84 -20.24 2.58
N GLU A 252 -11.93 -20.09 3.31
CA GLU A 252 -13.25 -19.75 2.75
C GLU A 252 -13.38 -18.26 2.39
N ARG A 253 -12.27 -17.58 2.08
CA ARG A 253 -12.20 -16.14 1.81
C ARG A 253 -11.54 -15.84 0.47
N GLY A 254 -11.77 -14.61 -0.01
CA GLY A 254 -11.17 -14.12 -1.25
C GLY A 254 -9.65 -14.09 -1.20
N VAL A 255 -9.03 -15.00 -1.93
CA VAL A 255 -7.59 -15.02 -2.19
C VAL A 255 -7.35 -14.27 -3.49
N LEU A 256 -6.53 -13.22 -3.46
CA LEU A 256 -6.15 -12.47 -4.64
C LEU A 256 -4.88 -13.02 -5.28
N LEU A 257 -3.90 -13.38 -4.44
CA LEU A 257 -2.61 -13.93 -4.83
C LEU A 257 -2.41 -15.26 -4.11
N TRP A 258 -1.76 -16.19 -4.78
CA TRP A 258 -1.45 -17.50 -4.24
C TRP A 258 -0.14 -18.02 -4.80
#